data_44a050316875e0cc14164cef3c6736d4
#
_entry.id   44a050316875e0cc14164cef3c6736d4
#
_cell.length_a   1.000
_cell.length_b   1.000
_cell.length_c   1.000
_cell.angle_alpha   90.00
_cell.angle_beta   90.00
_cell.angle_gamma   90.00
#
_symmetry.space_group_name_H-M   'P 1'
#
loop_
_entity.id
_entity.type
_entity.pdbx_description
1 polymer ?
#
loop_
_entity_poly.entity_id
_entity_poly.type
_entity_poly.pdbx_seq_one_letter_code
_entity_poly.pdbx_strand_id
1 'polypeptide(L)'
;MSGKSRVLRRILLLALAVYLICSVAAVQVMNAALFGRADEPKELTVRYEDVAADYPRQTVTFSSGSAQLTGWLYPAEDAAALVVIAHGLGADAETYLPETMHFVDEGYSVLTYDATGTGASGGSGTRGLAQSALDLDAALTRAEQEDLPILLFGHSWGGYAAAAVLGGSHDVTASVCAAGFDTPLGLMRQTARRWCGPVAELGVPFLWLDQQLRFGAAADVSGAKAAAASGVPVLVLHGSDDGTIPADGPSLLAACQKENAPNIRTVLLPGETHTSLLHDAQGRCSEAVFAQIDAFYAAALADGAG
;
A
#
# COMPACT_ATOMS: atom_id res chain seq x y z
N MET A 1 51.91 12.97 -18.88
CA MET A 1 51.22 12.88 -17.54
C MET A 1 52.30 12.41 -16.52
N SER A 2 52.48 13.19 -15.47
CA SER A 2 53.46 12.88 -14.42
C SER A 2 53.05 11.60 -13.65
N GLY A 3 54.02 10.88 -13.03
CA GLY A 3 53.73 9.70 -12.22
C GLY A 3 52.70 9.96 -11.11
N LYS A 4 52.68 11.16 -10.51
CA LYS A 4 51.69 11.60 -9.51
C LYS A 4 50.27 11.63 -10.06
N SER A 5 50.07 12.11 -11.31
CA SER A 5 48.77 12.14 -11.98
C SER A 5 48.20 10.74 -12.23
N ARG A 6 49.05 9.76 -12.55
CA ARG A 6 48.65 8.34 -12.74
C ARG A 6 48.23 7.68 -11.42
N VAL A 7 48.95 7.95 -10.35
CA VAL A 7 48.64 7.43 -9.00
C VAL A 7 47.30 8.02 -8.51
N LEU A 8 47.14 9.34 -8.60
CA LEU A 8 45.89 10.00 -8.22
C LEU A 8 44.66 9.45 -8.99
N ARG A 9 44.80 9.28 -10.33
CA ARG A 9 43.73 8.67 -11.15
C ARG A 9 43.37 7.26 -10.70
N ARG A 10 44.36 6.43 -10.34
CA ARG A 10 44.12 5.06 -9.81
C ARG A 10 43.37 5.10 -8.50
N ILE A 11 43.76 6.00 -7.57
CA ILE A 11 43.06 6.17 -6.28
C ILE A 11 41.64 6.59 -6.50
N LEU A 12 41.37 7.57 -7.37
CA LEU A 12 40.01 8.04 -7.68
C LEU A 12 39.16 6.93 -8.32
N LEU A 13 39.72 6.16 -9.23
CA LEU A 13 38.99 5.02 -9.84
C LEU A 13 38.71 3.93 -8.83
N LEU A 14 39.62 3.63 -7.90
CA LEU A 14 39.39 2.68 -6.84
C LEU A 14 38.32 3.17 -5.87
N ALA A 15 38.39 4.42 -5.45
CA ALA A 15 37.35 5.04 -4.60
C ALA A 15 35.95 5.02 -5.25
N LEU A 16 35.90 5.32 -6.54
CA LEU A 16 34.66 5.23 -7.32
C LEU A 16 34.14 3.78 -7.36
N ALA A 17 34.99 2.81 -7.65
CA ALA A 17 34.60 1.40 -7.69
C ALA A 17 34.08 0.92 -6.32
N VAL A 18 34.73 1.28 -5.23
CA VAL A 18 34.29 0.98 -3.85
C VAL A 18 32.92 1.62 -3.59
N TYR A 19 32.75 2.90 -3.93
CA TYR A 19 31.47 3.60 -3.78
C TYR A 19 30.34 2.89 -4.54
N LEU A 20 30.54 2.53 -5.81
CA LEU A 20 29.55 1.83 -6.63
C LEU A 20 29.15 0.48 -6.00
N ILE A 21 30.16 -0.32 -5.60
CA ILE A 21 29.94 -1.65 -5.00
C ILE A 21 29.18 -1.50 -3.66
N CYS A 22 29.61 -0.60 -2.79
CA CYS A 22 28.97 -0.39 -1.49
C CYS A 22 27.53 0.11 -1.64
N SER A 23 27.27 1.02 -2.59
CA SER A 23 25.93 1.54 -2.83
C SER A 23 24.96 0.46 -3.33
N VAL A 24 25.39 -0.36 -4.30
CA VAL A 24 24.59 -1.50 -4.77
C VAL A 24 24.35 -2.49 -3.65
N ALA A 25 25.39 -2.86 -2.89
CA ALA A 25 25.25 -3.79 -1.76
C ALA A 25 24.29 -3.26 -0.70
N ALA A 26 24.36 -1.97 -0.35
CA ALA A 26 23.46 -1.34 0.62
C ALA A 26 21.99 -1.41 0.16
N VAL A 27 21.71 -1.16 -1.12
CA VAL A 27 20.36 -1.28 -1.70
C VAL A 27 19.86 -2.73 -1.61
N GLN A 28 20.70 -3.73 -1.93
CA GLN A 28 20.31 -5.14 -1.85
C GLN A 28 20.06 -5.58 -0.40
N VAL A 29 20.87 -5.11 0.55
CA VAL A 29 20.67 -5.37 1.99
C VAL A 29 19.35 -4.75 2.46
N MET A 30 19.04 -3.52 2.07
CA MET A 30 17.80 -2.86 2.40
C MET A 30 16.60 -3.61 1.81
N ASN A 31 16.66 -4.01 0.54
CA ASN A 31 15.61 -4.79 -0.10
C ASN A 31 15.39 -6.14 0.62
N ALA A 32 16.46 -6.85 0.97
CA ALA A 32 16.35 -8.12 1.68
C ALA A 32 15.75 -7.96 3.08
N ALA A 33 16.05 -6.85 3.77
CA ALA A 33 15.52 -6.56 5.10
C ALA A 33 14.03 -6.15 5.07
N LEU A 34 13.58 -5.47 4.01
CA LEU A 34 12.22 -4.92 3.94
C LEU A 34 11.25 -5.82 3.17
N PHE A 35 11.71 -6.56 2.16
CA PHE A 35 10.87 -7.22 1.17
C PHE A 35 11.01 -8.74 1.15
N GLY A 36 11.49 -9.33 2.24
CA GLY A 36 11.46 -10.78 2.45
C GLY A 36 10.03 -11.30 2.46
N ARG A 37 9.88 -12.63 2.31
CA ARG A 37 8.56 -13.26 2.43
C ARG A 37 8.02 -13.12 3.85
N ALA A 38 6.74 -12.78 3.96
CA ALA A 38 5.98 -12.75 5.19
C ALA A 38 5.00 -13.95 5.20
N ASP A 39 5.33 -15.00 5.95
CA ASP A 39 4.56 -16.25 5.98
C ASP A 39 3.57 -16.31 7.15
N GLU A 40 3.78 -15.50 8.18
CA GLU A 40 2.91 -15.47 9.35
C GLU A 40 2.54 -14.03 9.69
N PRO A 41 1.25 -13.72 9.86
CA PRO A 41 0.81 -12.44 10.38
C PRO A 41 1.33 -12.32 11.83
N LYS A 42 1.73 -11.13 12.17
CA LYS A 42 2.07 -10.78 13.54
C LYS A 42 0.80 -10.82 14.38
N GLU A 43 0.62 -11.00 15.51
CA GLU A 43 -0.50 -10.97 16.44
C GLU A 43 -1.87 -10.65 15.81
N LEU A 44 -2.65 -11.69 15.51
CA LEU A 44 -4.03 -11.55 15.03
C LEU A 44 -4.96 -11.27 16.22
N THR A 45 -5.80 -10.26 16.08
CA THR A 45 -6.87 -9.98 17.06
C THR A 45 -7.99 -11.01 16.97
N VAL A 46 -8.30 -11.46 15.75
CA VAL A 46 -9.33 -12.45 15.41
C VAL A 46 -8.74 -13.41 14.39
N ARG A 47 -9.08 -14.70 14.50
CA ARG A 47 -8.73 -15.72 13.51
C ARG A 47 -9.97 -16.09 12.70
N TYR A 48 -9.79 -16.37 11.42
CA TYR A 48 -10.92 -16.74 10.57
C TYR A 48 -11.68 -17.96 11.09
N GLU A 49 -10.99 -18.96 11.64
CA GLU A 49 -11.63 -20.16 12.18
C GLU A 49 -12.65 -19.86 13.28
N ASP A 50 -12.46 -18.77 14.02
CA ASP A 50 -13.35 -18.37 15.12
C ASP A 50 -14.64 -17.71 14.64
N VAL A 51 -14.65 -17.17 13.40
CA VAL A 51 -15.76 -16.39 12.84
C VAL A 51 -16.31 -16.98 11.52
N ALA A 52 -15.78 -18.11 11.06
CA ALA A 52 -16.13 -18.71 9.78
C ALA A 52 -17.60 -19.08 9.60
N ALA A 53 -18.33 -19.31 10.70
CA ALA A 53 -19.76 -19.62 10.66
C ALA A 53 -20.61 -18.40 10.32
N ASP A 54 -20.19 -17.20 10.78
CA ASP A 54 -20.91 -15.94 10.59
C ASP A 54 -20.44 -15.21 9.33
N TYR A 55 -19.18 -15.44 8.91
CA TYR A 55 -18.56 -14.80 7.74
C TYR A 55 -18.06 -15.83 6.72
N PRO A 56 -18.96 -16.54 6.01
CA PRO A 56 -18.56 -17.53 5.02
C PRO A 56 -17.81 -16.87 3.87
N ARG A 57 -16.73 -17.52 3.39
CA ARG A 57 -15.90 -16.99 2.29
C ARG A 57 -15.60 -18.05 1.23
N GLN A 58 -15.33 -17.59 0.03
CA GLN A 58 -14.87 -18.38 -1.09
C GLN A 58 -13.42 -18.07 -1.39
N THR A 59 -12.58 -19.09 -1.52
CA THR A 59 -11.20 -18.88 -1.98
C THR A 59 -11.19 -18.59 -3.47
N VAL A 60 -10.51 -17.51 -3.86
CA VAL A 60 -10.29 -17.14 -5.27
C VAL A 60 -8.80 -17.05 -5.55
N THR A 61 -8.40 -17.29 -6.80
CA THR A 61 -7.01 -17.15 -7.23
C THR A 61 -6.93 -16.34 -8.50
N PHE A 62 -5.91 -15.50 -8.63
CA PHE A 62 -5.66 -14.67 -9.80
C PHE A 62 -4.16 -14.37 -9.94
N SER A 63 -3.72 -13.94 -11.12
CA SER A 63 -2.30 -13.74 -11.39
C SER A 63 -1.91 -12.26 -11.30
N SER A 64 -0.82 -11.95 -10.60
CA SER A 64 -0.13 -10.66 -10.64
C SER A 64 1.28 -10.88 -11.20
N GLY A 65 1.49 -10.51 -12.46
CA GLY A 65 2.72 -10.84 -13.18
C GLY A 65 3.00 -12.35 -13.19
N SER A 66 4.10 -12.76 -12.56
CA SER A 66 4.48 -14.18 -12.44
C SER A 66 4.00 -14.84 -11.14
N ALA A 67 3.44 -14.08 -10.20
CA ALA A 67 2.91 -14.62 -8.95
C ALA A 67 1.44 -14.99 -9.10
N GLN A 68 1.04 -16.12 -8.49
CA GLN A 68 -0.35 -16.44 -8.28
C GLN A 68 -0.75 -15.94 -6.90
N LEU A 69 -1.76 -15.08 -6.85
CA LEU A 69 -2.31 -14.55 -5.61
C LEU A 69 -3.50 -15.39 -5.17
N THR A 70 -3.62 -15.53 -3.86
CA THR A 70 -4.77 -16.13 -3.19
C THR A 70 -5.57 -15.02 -2.52
N GLY A 71 -6.87 -15.02 -2.73
CA GLY A 71 -7.79 -14.10 -2.08
C GLY A 71 -9.03 -14.81 -1.55
N TRP A 72 -9.83 -14.09 -0.83
CA TRP A 72 -11.09 -14.55 -0.23
C TRP A 72 -12.19 -13.55 -0.53
N LEU A 73 -13.22 -14.07 -1.20
CA LEU A 73 -14.45 -13.34 -1.44
C LEU A 73 -15.47 -13.69 -0.34
N TYR A 74 -15.93 -12.69 0.36
CA TYR A 74 -17.01 -12.75 1.34
C TYR A 74 -18.27 -12.19 0.66
N PRO A 75 -19.17 -13.04 0.16
CA PRO A 75 -20.36 -12.57 -0.51
C PRO A 75 -21.40 -12.09 0.50
N ALA A 76 -22.03 -10.93 0.24
CA ALA A 76 -23.22 -10.50 0.93
C ALA A 76 -24.45 -10.63 0.01
N GLU A 77 -25.60 -10.97 0.58
CA GLU A 77 -26.87 -11.03 -0.16
C GLU A 77 -27.32 -9.60 -0.50
N ASP A 78 -27.69 -9.36 -1.74
CA ASP A 78 -28.09 -8.04 -2.25
C ASP A 78 -27.04 -6.93 -1.98
N ALA A 79 -25.75 -7.27 -2.09
CA ALA A 79 -24.67 -6.34 -1.82
C ALA A 79 -24.76 -5.05 -2.64
N ALA A 80 -24.68 -3.89 -1.97
CA ALA A 80 -24.70 -2.59 -2.63
C ALA A 80 -23.41 -2.30 -3.43
N ALA A 81 -22.28 -2.90 -3.04
CA ALA A 81 -20.97 -2.76 -3.67
C ALA A 81 -20.03 -3.90 -3.23
N LEU A 82 -18.87 -3.98 -3.89
CA LEU A 82 -17.76 -4.83 -3.50
C LEU A 82 -16.62 -3.96 -2.94
N VAL A 83 -16.26 -4.16 -1.67
CA VAL A 83 -15.07 -3.55 -1.07
C VAL A 83 -13.85 -4.42 -1.34
N VAL A 84 -12.82 -3.89 -1.99
CA VAL A 84 -11.53 -4.55 -2.16
C VAL A 84 -10.55 -4.02 -1.12
N ILE A 85 -10.03 -4.90 -0.26
CA ILE A 85 -9.11 -4.54 0.82
C ILE A 85 -7.67 -4.85 0.41
N ALA A 86 -6.81 -3.83 0.41
CA ALA A 86 -5.37 -3.92 0.20
C ALA A 86 -4.63 -3.77 1.54
N HIS A 87 -3.94 -4.83 1.98
CA HIS A 87 -3.25 -4.89 3.27
C HIS A 87 -1.91 -4.13 3.30
N GLY A 88 -1.39 -3.87 4.51
CA GLY A 88 -0.08 -3.25 4.76
C GLY A 88 1.10 -4.20 4.51
N LEU A 89 2.30 -3.64 4.40
CA LEU A 89 3.53 -4.40 4.22
C LEU A 89 3.82 -5.30 5.43
N GLY A 90 4.08 -6.58 5.19
CA GLY A 90 4.36 -7.57 6.22
C GLY A 90 3.11 -8.07 6.96
N ALA A 91 1.92 -7.73 6.47
CA ALA A 91 0.62 -8.28 6.85
C ALA A 91 0.12 -9.23 5.75
N ASP A 92 -1.07 -9.77 5.94
CA ASP A 92 -1.84 -10.59 5.02
C ASP A 92 -3.33 -10.23 5.11
N ALA A 93 -4.17 -10.94 4.37
CA ALA A 93 -5.61 -10.72 4.38
C ALA A 93 -6.25 -10.99 5.76
N GLU A 94 -5.74 -11.97 6.52
CA GLU A 94 -6.28 -12.33 7.82
C GLU A 94 -6.02 -11.26 8.88
N THR A 95 -4.93 -10.50 8.74
CA THR A 95 -4.65 -9.33 9.59
C THR A 95 -5.74 -8.27 9.50
N TYR A 96 -6.45 -8.19 8.35
CA TYR A 96 -7.54 -7.24 8.08
C TYR A 96 -8.93 -7.87 8.23
N LEU A 97 -9.04 -8.93 9.00
CA LEU A 97 -10.32 -9.58 9.28
C LEU A 97 -11.30 -8.67 10.05
N PRO A 98 -10.89 -7.82 11.02
CA PRO A 98 -11.80 -6.85 11.63
C PRO A 98 -12.45 -5.91 10.62
N GLU A 99 -11.70 -5.34 9.69
CA GLU A 99 -12.20 -4.48 8.63
C GLU A 99 -13.10 -5.25 7.66
N THR A 100 -12.72 -6.48 7.34
CA THR A 100 -13.52 -7.38 6.50
C THR A 100 -14.90 -7.62 7.10
N MET A 101 -14.94 -7.98 8.40
CA MET A 101 -16.19 -8.20 9.13
C MET A 101 -17.04 -6.94 9.17
N HIS A 102 -16.44 -5.79 9.47
CA HIS A 102 -17.14 -4.51 9.48
C HIS A 102 -17.86 -4.24 8.14
N PHE A 103 -17.15 -4.35 7.01
CA PHE A 103 -17.76 -4.09 5.71
C PHE A 103 -18.83 -5.12 5.32
N VAL A 104 -18.66 -6.40 5.73
CA VAL A 104 -19.72 -7.41 5.53
C VAL A 104 -20.95 -7.07 6.36
N ASP A 105 -20.79 -6.64 7.62
CA ASP A 105 -21.88 -6.22 8.51
C ASP A 105 -22.62 -4.98 7.98
N GLU A 106 -21.90 -4.08 7.27
CA GLU A 106 -22.48 -2.92 6.56
C GLU A 106 -23.18 -3.30 5.23
N GLY A 107 -23.21 -4.59 4.88
CA GLY A 107 -23.95 -5.09 3.70
C GLY A 107 -23.15 -5.04 2.39
N TYR A 108 -21.84 -4.93 2.44
CA TYR A 108 -20.97 -5.03 1.26
C TYR A 108 -20.47 -6.46 1.06
N SER A 109 -20.32 -6.89 -0.19
CA SER A 109 -19.38 -7.99 -0.48
C SER A 109 -17.97 -7.52 -0.28
N VAL A 110 -17.05 -8.40 0.16
CA VAL A 110 -15.65 -8.02 0.42
C VAL A 110 -14.71 -8.98 -0.30
N LEU A 111 -13.72 -8.45 -1.01
CA LEU A 111 -12.60 -9.19 -1.56
C LEU A 111 -11.32 -8.79 -0.81
N THR A 112 -10.73 -9.73 -0.10
CA THR A 112 -9.38 -9.60 0.47
C THR A 112 -8.41 -10.51 -0.29
N TYR A 113 -7.12 -10.23 -0.23
CA TYR A 113 -6.11 -11.08 -0.85
C TYR A 113 -4.77 -10.94 -0.13
N ASP A 114 -3.96 -11.97 -0.21
CA ASP A 114 -2.55 -11.91 0.15
C ASP A 114 -1.77 -11.37 -1.05
N ALA A 115 -0.97 -10.33 -0.83
CA ALA A 115 -0.12 -9.76 -1.86
C ALA A 115 1.05 -10.69 -2.21
N THR A 116 1.74 -10.42 -3.30
CA THR A 116 2.94 -11.17 -3.71
C THR A 116 3.94 -11.30 -2.56
N GLY A 117 4.28 -12.53 -2.21
CA GLY A 117 5.25 -12.86 -1.16
C GLY A 117 4.70 -12.76 0.26
N THR A 118 3.37 -12.80 0.44
CA THR A 118 2.72 -12.87 1.77
C THR A 118 1.78 -14.07 1.85
N GLY A 119 1.52 -14.54 3.05
CA GLY A 119 0.52 -15.55 3.39
C GLY A 119 0.43 -16.73 2.40
N ALA A 120 -0.77 -16.98 1.86
CA ALA A 120 -1.04 -18.08 0.93
C ALA A 120 -0.65 -17.77 -0.54
N SER A 121 -0.23 -16.53 -0.84
CA SER A 121 0.14 -16.13 -2.20
C SER A 121 1.55 -16.57 -2.59
N GLY A 122 1.80 -16.66 -3.89
CA GLY A 122 3.09 -16.97 -4.47
C GLY A 122 4.11 -15.85 -4.33
N GLY A 123 5.37 -16.15 -4.68
CA GLY A 123 6.49 -15.21 -4.62
C GLY A 123 7.44 -15.48 -3.46
N SER A 124 8.72 -15.20 -3.66
CA SER A 124 9.77 -15.37 -2.63
C SER A 124 9.92 -14.14 -1.72
N GLY A 125 9.10 -13.12 -1.92
CA GLY A 125 9.06 -11.85 -1.19
C GLY A 125 8.24 -10.82 -1.93
N THR A 126 7.98 -9.70 -1.30
CA THR A 126 7.13 -8.61 -1.84
C THR A 126 7.79 -7.76 -2.94
N ARG A 127 9.02 -8.05 -3.31
CA ARG A 127 9.83 -7.43 -4.38
C ARG A 127 10.10 -5.92 -4.23
N GLY A 128 9.26 -5.17 -3.54
CA GLY A 128 9.39 -3.72 -3.35
C GLY A 128 8.03 -3.03 -3.15
N LEU A 129 8.06 -1.73 -2.84
CA LEU A 129 6.84 -1.00 -2.48
C LEU A 129 5.84 -0.83 -3.63
N ALA A 130 6.32 -0.75 -4.87
CA ALA A 130 5.42 -0.64 -6.05
C ALA A 130 4.61 -1.92 -6.32
N GLN A 131 5.00 -3.06 -5.72
CA GLN A 131 4.30 -4.34 -5.94
C GLN A 131 2.85 -4.28 -5.47
N SER A 132 2.52 -3.56 -4.40
CA SER A 132 1.14 -3.47 -3.91
C SER A 132 0.16 -2.90 -4.94
N ALA A 133 0.59 -1.90 -5.70
CA ALA A 133 -0.26 -1.32 -6.74
C ALA A 133 -0.47 -2.30 -7.91
N LEU A 134 0.55 -3.10 -8.27
CA LEU A 134 0.42 -4.15 -9.29
C LEU A 134 -0.47 -5.30 -8.81
N ASP A 135 -0.39 -5.67 -7.54
CA ASP A 135 -1.21 -6.73 -6.98
C ASP A 135 -2.68 -6.27 -6.83
N LEU A 136 -2.90 -5.00 -6.46
CA LEU A 136 -4.25 -4.44 -6.41
C LEU A 136 -4.87 -4.29 -7.81
N ASP A 137 -4.10 -3.92 -8.84
CA ASP A 137 -4.54 -3.89 -10.24
C ASP A 137 -5.04 -5.28 -10.69
N ALA A 138 -4.30 -6.34 -10.33
CA ALA A 138 -4.73 -7.71 -10.58
C ALA A 138 -5.96 -8.12 -9.76
N ALA A 139 -6.07 -7.67 -8.50
CA ALA A 139 -7.23 -7.91 -7.67
C ALA A 139 -8.48 -7.20 -8.19
N LEU A 140 -8.34 -5.99 -8.75
CA LEU A 140 -9.44 -5.27 -9.40
C LEU A 140 -9.92 -5.98 -10.66
N THR A 141 -9.02 -6.49 -11.49
CA THR A 141 -9.39 -7.33 -12.65
C THR A 141 -10.19 -8.55 -12.22
N ARG A 142 -9.93 -9.13 -11.03
CA ARG A 142 -10.73 -10.21 -10.45
C ARG A 142 -12.06 -9.68 -9.89
N ALA A 143 -12.04 -8.53 -9.23
CA ALA A 143 -13.22 -7.90 -8.61
C ALA A 143 -14.29 -7.52 -9.64
N GLU A 144 -13.89 -7.07 -10.82
CA GLU A 144 -14.80 -6.70 -11.94
C GLU A 144 -15.69 -7.88 -12.40
N GLN A 145 -15.33 -9.13 -12.06
CA GLN A 145 -16.16 -10.30 -12.38
C GLN A 145 -17.40 -10.44 -11.50
N GLU A 146 -17.48 -9.69 -10.40
CA GLU A 146 -18.63 -9.72 -9.48
C GLU A 146 -19.78 -8.79 -9.91
N ASP A 147 -19.56 -7.94 -10.92
CA ASP A 147 -20.58 -7.06 -11.53
C ASP A 147 -21.22 -6.07 -10.51
N LEU A 148 -20.42 -5.64 -9.52
CA LEU A 148 -20.80 -4.71 -8.46
C LEU A 148 -19.97 -3.42 -8.55
N PRO A 149 -20.50 -2.27 -8.12
CA PRO A 149 -19.69 -1.07 -7.89
C PRO A 149 -18.50 -1.38 -6.99
N ILE A 150 -17.30 -0.91 -7.35
CA ILE A 150 -16.06 -1.24 -6.62
C ILE A 150 -15.68 -0.10 -5.70
N LEU A 151 -15.51 -0.42 -4.42
CA LEU A 151 -14.96 0.45 -3.38
C LEU A 151 -13.59 -0.04 -2.96
N LEU A 152 -12.62 0.86 -2.78
CA LEU A 152 -11.28 0.50 -2.33
C LEU A 152 -11.05 0.89 -0.87
N PHE A 153 -10.49 -0.02 -0.11
CA PHE A 153 -9.92 0.25 1.21
C PHE A 153 -8.46 -0.20 1.24
N GLY A 154 -7.54 0.70 1.57
CA GLY A 154 -6.13 0.35 1.71
C GLY A 154 -5.50 1.00 2.93
N HIS A 155 -4.65 0.25 3.64
CA HIS A 155 -3.90 0.74 4.78
C HIS A 155 -2.39 0.66 4.52
N SER A 156 -1.65 1.70 4.88
CA SER A 156 -0.19 1.74 4.79
C SER A 156 0.30 1.48 3.34
N TRP A 157 0.95 0.34 3.08
CA TRP A 157 1.34 -0.13 1.75
C TRP A 157 0.13 -0.27 0.82
N GLY A 158 -0.99 -0.82 1.35
CA GLY A 158 -2.27 -0.85 0.65
C GLY A 158 -2.88 0.53 0.44
N GLY A 159 -2.67 1.47 1.37
CA GLY A 159 -3.11 2.85 1.21
C GLY A 159 -2.42 3.59 0.06
N TYR A 160 -1.15 3.31 -0.19
CA TYR A 160 -0.47 3.72 -1.40
C TYR A 160 -1.09 3.07 -2.64
N ALA A 161 -1.30 1.75 -2.61
CA ALA A 161 -1.86 1.02 -3.73
C ALA A 161 -3.24 1.55 -4.13
N ALA A 162 -4.14 1.77 -3.15
CA ALA A 162 -5.49 2.27 -3.35
C ALA A 162 -5.55 3.66 -4.00
N ALA A 163 -4.51 4.49 -3.80
CA ALA A 163 -4.36 5.76 -4.51
C ALA A 163 -3.70 5.59 -5.88
N ALA A 164 -2.62 4.81 -5.96
CA ALA A 164 -1.80 4.69 -7.16
C ALA A 164 -2.52 3.97 -8.32
N VAL A 165 -3.36 2.96 -8.00
CA VAL A 165 -4.12 2.19 -8.98
C VAL A 165 -5.16 3.03 -9.72
N LEU A 166 -5.60 4.15 -9.14
CA LEU A 166 -6.57 5.07 -9.77
C LEU A 166 -6.01 5.76 -11.03
N GLY A 167 -4.71 5.67 -11.29
CA GLY A 167 -4.12 6.09 -12.57
C GLY A 167 -4.34 5.08 -13.71
N GLY A 168 -4.93 3.92 -13.42
CA GLY A 168 -5.31 2.88 -14.39
C GLY A 168 -6.67 3.11 -15.03
N SER A 169 -7.26 2.02 -15.54
CA SER A 169 -8.54 2.05 -16.28
C SER A 169 -9.68 1.31 -15.57
N HIS A 170 -9.49 0.91 -14.31
CA HIS A 170 -10.54 0.25 -13.53
C HIS A 170 -11.66 1.23 -13.16
N ASP A 171 -12.90 0.77 -13.21
CA ASP A 171 -14.07 1.54 -12.79
C ASP A 171 -14.24 1.45 -11.28
N VAL A 172 -13.57 2.36 -10.56
CA VAL A 172 -13.63 2.46 -9.11
C VAL A 172 -14.58 3.58 -8.70
N THR A 173 -15.56 3.25 -7.87
CA THR A 173 -16.58 4.22 -7.39
C THR A 173 -16.00 5.15 -6.33
N ALA A 174 -15.20 4.64 -5.38
CA ALA A 174 -14.55 5.45 -4.35
C ALA A 174 -13.34 4.73 -3.74
N SER A 175 -12.40 5.48 -3.17
CA SER A 175 -11.20 4.93 -2.54
C SER A 175 -10.93 5.55 -1.18
N VAL A 176 -10.66 4.70 -0.18
CA VAL A 176 -10.16 5.09 1.15
C VAL A 176 -8.71 4.66 1.30
N CYS A 177 -7.85 5.64 1.60
CA CYS A 177 -6.41 5.47 1.74
C CYS A 177 -5.99 5.84 3.17
N ALA A 178 -5.79 4.86 4.04
CA ALA A 178 -5.41 5.06 5.44
C ALA A 178 -3.89 4.93 5.61
N ALA A 179 -3.25 5.90 6.26
CA ALA A 179 -1.82 5.93 6.61
C ALA A 179 -0.87 5.60 5.44
N GLY A 180 -1.26 5.95 4.19
CA GLY A 180 -0.48 5.68 2.99
C GLY A 180 0.70 6.63 2.81
N PHE A 181 1.67 6.23 1.96
CA PHE A 181 2.73 7.09 1.43
C PHE A 181 2.42 7.49 -0.01
N ASP A 182 3.09 8.53 -0.51
CA ASP A 182 2.84 9.04 -1.87
C ASP A 182 3.62 8.26 -2.95
N THR A 183 4.94 8.09 -2.76
CA THR A 183 5.78 7.39 -3.74
C THR A 183 6.67 6.34 -3.09
N PRO A 184 6.92 5.18 -3.76
CA PRO A 184 7.86 4.17 -3.29
C PRO A 184 9.25 4.74 -2.98
N LEU A 185 9.84 5.51 -3.88
CA LEU A 185 11.18 6.09 -3.69
C LEU A 185 11.20 7.07 -2.51
N GLY A 186 10.15 7.88 -2.33
CA GLY A 186 10.02 8.82 -1.22
C GLY A 186 10.10 8.13 0.14
N LEU A 187 9.33 7.05 0.32
CA LEU A 187 9.33 6.27 1.56
C LEU A 187 10.66 5.52 1.77
N MET A 188 11.20 4.88 0.72
CA MET A 188 12.48 4.16 0.80
C MET A 188 13.64 5.12 1.14
N ARG A 189 13.68 6.31 0.55
CA ARG A 189 14.65 7.37 0.86
C ARG A 189 14.55 7.79 2.33
N GLN A 190 13.35 7.99 2.85
CA GLN A 190 13.15 8.33 4.27
C GLN A 190 13.65 7.19 5.17
N THR A 191 13.32 5.95 4.85
CA THR A 191 13.77 4.77 5.60
C THR A 191 15.30 4.68 5.60
N ALA A 192 15.94 4.85 4.45
CA ALA A 192 17.39 4.87 4.33
C ALA A 192 18.02 6.01 5.17
N ARG A 193 17.40 7.20 5.18
CA ARG A 193 17.86 8.31 6.02
C ARG A 193 17.72 8.03 7.52
N ARG A 194 16.67 7.31 7.93
CA ARG A 194 16.53 6.87 9.34
C ARG A 194 17.62 5.91 9.76
N TRP A 195 18.04 5.00 8.88
CA TRP A 195 19.08 4.00 9.18
C TRP A 195 20.49 4.56 9.12
N CYS A 196 20.78 5.39 8.13
CA CYS A 196 22.14 5.83 7.79
C CYS A 196 22.34 7.35 7.92
N GLY A 197 21.34 8.12 8.31
CA GLY A 197 21.44 9.58 8.33
C GLY A 197 21.61 10.19 6.93
N PRO A 198 22.18 11.41 6.83
CA PRO A 198 22.31 12.14 5.56
C PRO A 198 23.15 11.44 4.49
N VAL A 199 24.05 10.52 4.88
CA VAL A 199 24.90 9.78 3.93
C VAL A 199 24.06 8.86 3.03
N ALA A 200 22.83 8.51 3.42
CA ALA A 200 21.90 7.75 2.61
C ALA A 200 21.62 8.39 1.24
N GLU A 201 21.72 9.72 1.14
CA GLU A 201 21.50 10.44 -0.13
C GLU A 201 22.47 10.02 -1.24
N LEU A 202 23.66 9.56 -0.89
CA LEU A 202 24.63 9.01 -1.86
C LEU A 202 24.13 7.70 -2.49
N GLY A 203 23.26 6.96 -1.81
CA GLY A 203 22.66 5.71 -2.29
C GLY A 203 21.38 5.90 -3.11
N VAL A 204 20.72 7.06 -3.04
CA VAL A 204 19.43 7.30 -3.70
C VAL A 204 19.42 7.04 -5.22
N PRO A 205 20.45 7.41 -6.01
CA PRO A 205 20.48 7.09 -7.43
C PRO A 205 20.48 5.58 -7.71
N PHE A 206 21.11 4.78 -6.85
CA PHE A 206 21.15 3.32 -6.98
C PHE A 206 19.84 2.70 -6.55
N LEU A 207 19.21 3.27 -5.52
CA LEU A 207 17.87 2.88 -5.09
C LEU A 207 16.85 3.13 -6.20
N TRP A 208 16.87 4.31 -6.79
CA TRP A 208 16.02 4.65 -7.95
C TRP A 208 16.25 3.67 -9.11
N LEU A 209 17.52 3.41 -9.47
CA LEU A 209 17.85 2.51 -10.57
C LEU A 209 17.35 1.08 -10.29
N ASP A 210 17.53 0.56 -9.06
CA ASP A 210 17.04 -0.76 -8.67
C ASP A 210 15.52 -0.86 -8.82
N GLN A 211 14.77 0.17 -8.38
CA GLN A 211 13.32 0.20 -8.52
C GLN A 211 12.90 0.27 -10.00
N GLN A 212 13.58 1.07 -10.82
CA GLN A 212 13.32 1.12 -12.27
C GLN A 212 13.56 -0.23 -12.95
N LEU A 213 14.62 -0.94 -12.58
CA LEU A 213 14.91 -2.28 -13.12
C LEU A 213 13.89 -3.33 -12.70
N ARG A 214 13.27 -3.20 -11.52
CA ARG A 214 12.26 -4.13 -10.99
C ARG A 214 10.87 -3.88 -11.53
N PHE A 215 10.46 -2.62 -11.64
CA PHE A 215 9.07 -2.21 -11.84
C PHE A 215 8.84 -1.32 -13.06
N GLY A 216 9.88 -0.86 -13.73
CA GLY A 216 9.73 0.00 -14.92
C GLY A 216 8.88 1.24 -14.61
N ALA A 217 7.83 1.47 -15.39
CA ALA A 217 6.95 2.61 -15.24
C ALA A 217 6.19 2.65 -13.90
N ALA A 218 5.98 1.50 -13.25
CA ALA A 218 5.31 1.42 -11.95
C ALA A 218 6.24 1.76 -10.77
N ALA A 219 7.56 1.92 -11.00
CA ALA A 219 8.58 2.03 -9.95
C ALA A 219 8.33 3.17 -8.95
N ASP A 220 7.78 4.30 -9.40
CA ASP A 220 7.66 5.50 -8.58
C ASP A 220 6.40 6.32 -8.94
N VAL A 221 5.27 5.64 -9.09
CA VAL A 221 3.97 6.28 -9.30
C VAL A 221 3.61 7.09 -8.05
N SER A 222 3.23 8.37 -8.24
CA SER A 222 2.68 9.18 -7.15
C SER A 222 1.20 8.86 -6.97
N GLY A 223 0.84 8.33 -5.79
CA GLY A 223 -0.55 8.06 -5.43
C GLY A 223 -1.40 9.32 -5.44
N ALA A 224 -0.88 10.43 -4.92
CA ALA A 224 -1.60 11.71 -4.91
C ALA A 224 -1.93 12.23 -6.31
N LYS A 225 -0.97 12.14 -7.26
CA LYS A 225 -1.21 12.56 -8.65
C LYS A 225 -2.18 11.63 -9.36
N ALA A 226 -2.05 10.32 -9.16
CA ALA A 226 -2.96 9.34 -9.73
C ALA A 226 -4.40 9.57 -9.24
N ALA A 227 -4.59 9.72 -7.92
CA ALA A 227 -5.87 10.03 -7.31
C ALA A 227 -6.45 11.36 -7.81
N ALA A 228 -5.64 12.43 -7.88
CA ALA A 228 -6.10 13.73 -8.38
C ALA A 228 -6.55 13.71 -9.84
N ALA A 229 -5.83 12.96 -10.68
CA ALA A 229 -6.13 12.87 -12.12
C ALA A 229 -7.33 11.96 -12.44
N SER A 230 -7.65 11.00 -11.58
CA SER A 230 -8.73 10.02 -11.82
C SER A 230 -10.13 10.63 -11.76
N GLY A 231 -10.33 11.69 -10.97
CA GLY A 231 -11.65 12.23 -10.67
C GLY A 231 -12.48 11.37 -9.69
N VAL A 232 -12.01 10.17 -9.34
CA VAL A 232 -12.66 9.28 -8.37
C VAL A 232 -12.65 9.95 -6.99
N PRO A 233 -13.75 9.92 -6.21
CA PRO A 233 -13.76 10.35 -4.83
C PRO A 233 -12.73 9.61 -3.98
N VAL A 234 -11.85 10.33 -3.27
CA VAL A 234 -10.81 9.72 -2.43
C VAL A 234 -10.86 10.32 -1.03
N LEU A 235 -10.90 9.46 -0.01
CA LEU A 235 -10.74 9.83 1.40
C LEU A 235 -9.35 9.39 1.89
N VAL A 236 -8.50 10.34 2.26
CA VAL A 236 -7.18 10.07 2.83
C VAL A 236 -7.20 10.30 4.33
N LEU A 237 -6.98 9.25 5.11
CA LEU A 237 -6.91 9.29 6.57
C LEU A 237 -5.47 9.11 7.03
N HIS A 238 -5.01 9.91 8.01
CA HIS A 238 -3.64 9.79 8.53
C HIS A 238 -3.57 10.18 10.00
N GLY A 239 -2.80 9.42 10.79
CA GLY A 239 -2.57 9.75 12.20
C GLY A 239 -1.53 10.84 12.38
N SER A 240 -1.77 11.81 13.29
CA SER A 240 -0.79 12.88 13.57
C SER A 240 0.50 12.36 14.20
N ASP A 241 0.41 11.25 14.93
CA ASP A 241 1.51 10.62 15.67
C ASP A 241 2.06 9.38 14.94
N ASP A 242 1.81 9.30 13.62
CA ASP A 242 2.34 8.22 12.79
C ASP A 242 3.88 8.27 12.74
N GLY A 243 4.50 7.41 13.54
CA GLY A 243 5.95 7.27 13.59
C GLY A 243 6.53 6.45 12.43
N THR A 244 5.73 5.70 11.68
CA THR A 244 6.15 4.90 10.52
C THR A 244 6.26 5.75 9.27
N ILE A 245 5.18 6.46 8.95
CA ILE A 245 5.09 7.41 7.83
C ILE A 245 4.65 8.76 8.41
N PRO A 246 5.59 9.66 8.79
CA PRO A 246 5.23 10.96 9.36
C PRO A 246 4.30 11.75 8.44
N ALA A 247 3.25 12.32 9.04
CA ALA A 247 2.20 13.03 8.30
C ALA A 247 2.74 14.19 7.44
N ASP A 248 3.80 14.86 7.88
CA ASP A 248 4.50 15.95 7.18
C ASP A 248 5.66 15.46 6.28
N GLY A 249 5.86 14.13 6.19
CA GLY A 249 6.93 13.46 5.44
C GLY A 249 6.49 12.98 4.06
N PRO A 250 6.85 11.74 3.66
CA PRO A 250 6.46 11.14 2.38
C PRO A 250 5.02 10.61 2.39
N SER A 251 4.16 11.10 3.30
CA SER A 251 2.78 10.65 3.42
C SER A 251 1.94 11.01 2.20
N LEU A 252 0.98 10.17 1.89
CA LEU A 252 -0.05 10.45 0.90
C LEU A 252 -0.87 11.68 1.30
N LEU A 253 -1.13 11.87 2.61
CA LEU A 253 -1.84 13.03 3.14
C LEU A 253 -1.17 14.35 2.70
N ALA A 254 0.13 14.53 2.99
CA ALA A 254 0.86 15.76 2.65
C ALA A 254 0.92 15.99 1.14
N ALA A 255 1.06 14.92 0.36
CA ALA A 255 1.07 15.00 -1.10
C ALA A 255 -0.31 15.40 -1.65
N CYS A 256 -1.40 14.81 -1.17
CA CYS A 256 -2.77 15.16 -1.57
C CYS A 256 -3.16 16.58 -1.17
N GLN A 257 -2.76 17.05 0.02
CA GLN A 257 -2.96 18.44 0.43
C GLN A 257 -2.25 19.44 -0.51
N LYS A 258 -1.10 19.06 -1.03
CA LYS A 258 -0.35 19.87 -2.00
C LYS A 258 -0.97 19.87 -3.39
N GLU A 259 -1.49 18.72 -3.86
CA GLU A 259 -2.23 18.61 -5.13
C GLU A 259 -3.55 19.39 -5.08
N ASN A 260 -4.20 19.47 -3.91
CA ASN A 260 -5.43 20.23 -3.66
C ASN A 260 -6.55 19.94 -4.67
N ALA A 261 -6.72 18.68 -5.03
CA ALA A 261 -7.72 18.24 -6.01
C ALA A 261 -9.13 18.16 -5.39
N PRO A 262 -10.20 18.57 -6.10
CA PRO A 262 -11.55 18.67 -5.55
C PRO A 262 -12.18 17.30 -5.19
N ASN A 263 -11.72 16.22 -5.80
CA ASN A 263 -12.16 14.86 -5.55
C ASN A 263 -11.47 14.20 -4.34
N ILE A 264 -10.49 14.88 -3.70
CA ILE A 264 -9.74 14.32 -2.58
C ILE A 264 -10.09 15.04 -1.28
N ARG A 265 -10.58 14.28 -0.30
CA ARG A 265 -10.75 14.71 1.08
C ARG A 265 -9.64 14.16 1.94
N THR A 266 -8.93 15.03 2.68
CA THR A 266 -7.88 14.63 3.61
C THR A 266 -8.31 14.87 5.06
N VAL A 267 -8.03 13.91 5.94
CA VAL A 267 -8.32 13.99 7.38
C VAL A 267 -7.08 13.60 8.16
N LEU A 268 -6.57 14.51 8.97
CA LEU A 268 -5.53 14.25 9.95
C LEU A 268 -6.20 13.95 11.30
N LEU A 269 -5.95 12.75 11.84
CA LEU A 269 -6.53 12.25 13.08
C LEU A 269 -5.58 12.56 14.26
N PRO A 270 -5.95 13.49 15.17
CA PRO A 270 -5.06 13.90 16.25
C PRO A 270 -4.78 12.76 17.24
N GLY A 271 -3.49 12.55 17.58
CA GLY A 271 -3.04 11.56 18.53
C GLY A 271 -3.00 10.12 18.00
N GLU A 272 -3.51 9.88 16.78
CA GLU A 272 -3.49 8.54 16.19
C GLU A 272 -2.14 8.21 15.58
N THR A 273 -1.72 6.96 15.75
CA THR A 273 -0.49 6.39 15.22
C THR A 273 -0.76 5.69 13.88
N HIS A 274 0.24 4.98 13.35
CA HIS A 274 0.15 4.23 12.09
C HIS A 274 -0.95 3.17 12.08
N THR A 275 -1.19 2.52 13.23
CA THR A 275 -2.14 1.41 13.37
C THR A 275 -3.36 1.78 14.21
N SER A 276 -3.19 2.62 15.26
CA SER A 276 -4.31 2.97 16.14
C SER A 276 -5.39 3.80 15.42
N LEU A 277 -5.07 4.39 14.26
CA LEU A 277 -6.09 5.12 13.50
C LEU A 277 -7.24 4.22 13.01
N LEU A 278 -7.00 2.92 12.84
CA LEU A 278 -8.03 1.96 12.39
C LEU A 278 -8.67 1.19 13.55
N HIS A 279 -7.94 1.02 14.67
CA HIS A 279 -8.36 0.11 15.71
C HIS A 279 -8.41 0.77 17.08
N ASP A 280 -9.40 0.35 17.88
CA ASP A 280 -9.46 0.68 19.31
C ASP A 280 -8.44 -0.15 20.14
N ALA A 281 -8.39 0.09 21.44
CA ALA A 281 -7.48 -0.63 22.35
C ALA A 281 -7.78 -2.14 22.46
N GLN A 282 -8.92 -2.61 21.96
CA GLN A 282 -9.32 -4.00 21.91
C GLN A 282 -9.08 -4.63 20.51
N GLY A 283 -8.51 -3.88 19.57
CA GLY A 283 -8.24 -4.32 18.20
C GLY A 283 -9.47 -4.41 17.30
N ARG A 284 -10.59 -3.80 17.70
CA ARG A 284 -11.79 -3.68 16.87
C ARG A 284 -11.69 -2.41 16.03
N CYS A 285 -12.42 -2.36 14.93
CA CYS A 285 -12.51 -1.14 14.11
C CYS A 285 -12.90 0.07 14.95
N SER A 286 -12.18 1.18 14.78
CA SER A 286 -12.48 2.45 15.44
C SER A 286 -13.82 2.98 14.98
N GLU A 287 -14.84 2.98 15.85
CA GLU A 287 -16.20 3.43 15.51
C GLU A 287 -16.20 4.83 14.85
N ALA A 288 -15.43 5.77 15.41
CA ALA A 288 -15.38 7.13 14.89
C ALA A 288 -14.73 7.25 13.50
N VAL A 289 -13.77 6.39 13.19
CA VAL A 289 -13.09 6.38 11.88
C VAL A 289 -13.95 5.64 10.86
N PHE A 290 -14.48 4.48 11.20
CA PHE A 290 -15.28 3.69 10.28
C PHE A 290 -16.63 4.36 9.97
N ALA A 291 -17.27 5.04 10.92
CA ALA A 291 -18.44 5.87 10.61
C ALA A 291 -18.17 6.97 9.56
N GLN A 292 -16.94 7.51 9.48
CA GLN A 292 -16.56 8.45 8.42
C GLN A 292 -16.35 7.75 7.07
N ILE A 293 -15.81 6.52 7.08
CA ILE A 293 -15.62 5.70 5.89
C ILE A 293 -16.97 5.29 5.31
N ASP A 294 -17.88 4.80 6.16
CA ASP A 294 -19.23 4.35 5.77
C ASP A 294 -20.03 5.49 5.17
N ALA A 295 -20.02 6.66 5.82
CA ALA A 295 -20.68 7.86 5.29
C ALA A 295 -20.07 8.32 3.95
N PHE A 296 -18.75 8.17 3.78
CA PHE A 296 -18.07 8.51 2.53
C PHE A 296 -18.46 7.54 1.40
N TYR A 297 -18.50 6.24 1.64
CA TYR A 297 -18.90 5.24 0.66
C TYR A 297 -20.38 5.39 0.29
N ALA A 298 -21.27 5.58 1.27
CA ALA A 298 -22.69 5.79 1.02
C ALA A 298 -22.95 7.01 0.13
N ALA A 299 -22.23 8.12 0.35
CA ALA A 299 -22.33 9.31 -0.48
C ALA A 299 -21.86 9.04 -1.93
N ALA A 300 -20.71 8.37 -2.09
CA ALA A 300 -20.17 8.06 -3.41
C ALA A 300 -21.09 7.12 -4.22
N LEU A 301 -21.69 6.12 -3.58
CA LEU A 301 -22.65 5.21 -4.22
C LEU A 301 -23.95 5.94 -4.63
N ALA A 302 -24.42 6.88 -3.81
CA ALA A 302 -25.60 7.69 -4.15
C ALA A 302 -25.36 8.61 -5.36
N ASP A 303 -24.18 9.21 -5.47
CA ASP A 303 -23.79 10.08 -6.59
C ASP A 303 -23.58 9.29 -7.89
N GLY A 304 -23.12 8.04 -7.82
CA GLY A 304 -22.92 7.17 -8.98
C GLY A 304 -24.22 6.52 -9.52
N ALA A 305 -25.32 6.56 -8.77
CA ALA A 305 -26.61 6.00 -9.17
C ALA A 305 -27.50 6.97 -9.98
N GLY A 306 -27.08 8.22 -10.20
CA GLY A 306 -27.77 9.27 -10.94
C GLY A 306 -27.22 9.45 -12.33
#